data_9766a357a8c0049d82f0fb7d9a0e6eae
#
_entry.id   9766a357a8c0049d82f0fb7d9a0e6eae
#
_cell.length_a   1.000
_cell.length_b   1.000
_cell.length_c   1.000
_cell.angle_alpha   90.00
_cell.angle_beta   90.00
_cell.angle_gamma   90.00
#
_symmetry.space_group_name_H-M   'P 1'
#
loop_
_entity.id
_entity.type
_entity.pdbx_description
1 polymer ?
#
loop_
_entity_poly.entity_id
_entity_poly.type
_entity_poly.pdbx_seq_one_letter_code
_entity_poly.pdbx_strand_id
1 'polypeptide(L)'
;MRRLPFAFAIVAVLSLAACDTGDGKQLRPVDPDSTTTSTAAPTIDTGAVPSVPIDTAVDGAQVAAEPGAAGFRLFAPWAEGAPIDARYTCDGDDISPAISWSGPPAGTIELAFSLVDESAASGEEPLVHWVIAGVDPADVSLIEGQVPLGAVQATNSFNTAGWTGPCPPPGQPAHVYRLTMYALSQQSELADGSAAQEMLDYIADISAGSTELTGTYQR
;
A
#
# COMPACT_ATOMS: atom_id res chain seq x y z
N MET A 1 50.59 -44.44 16.50
CA MET A 1 49.65 -44.72 17.62
C MET A 1 48.26 -44.28 17.18
N ARG A 2 47.38 -45.26 17.03
CA ARG A 2 45.99 -45.12 16.60
C ARG A 2 45.13 -44.52 17.71
N ARG A 3 44.27 -43.55 17.42
CA ARG A 3 43.04 -43.33 18.24
C ARG A 3 41.87 -43.05 17.32
N LEU A 4 40.84 -43.90 17.41
CA LEU A 4 39.55 -43.87 16.73
C LEU A 4 38.67 -42.71 17.23
N PRO A 5 37.71 -42.23 16.40
CA PRO A 5 36.69 -41.31 16.84
C PRO A 5 35.47 -42.02 17.44
N PHE A 6 34.99 -41.51 18.55
CA PHE A 6 33.70 -41.89 19.14
C PHE A 6 32.58 -41.13 18.42
N ALA A 7 31.69 -41.87 17.80
CA ALA A 7 30.43 -41.36 17.29
C ALA A 7 29.39 -41.36 18.43
N PHE A 8 28.88 -40.17 18.78
CA PHE A 8 27.69 -40.03 19.63
C PHE A 8 26.48 -39.81 18.71
N ALA A 9 25.60 -40.80 18.68
CA ALA A 9 24.28 -40.72 18.08
C ALA A 9 23.34 -40.05 19.11
N ILE A 10 22.82 -38.87 18.76
CA ILE A 10 21.76 -38.20 19.53
C ILE A 10 20.45 -38.59 18.87
N VAL A 11 19.65 -39.39 19.56
CA VAL A 11 18.26 -39.68 19.20
C VAL A 11 17.40 -38.51 19.68
N ALA A 12 16.89 -37.72 18.75
CA ALA A 12 15.91 -36.68 19.05
C ALA A 12 14.51 -37.30 19.06
N VAL A 13 13.91 -37.36 20.24
CA VAL A 13 12.51 -37.73 20.44
C VAL A 13 11.66 -36.47 20.13
N LEU A 14 10.93 -36.50 19.01
CA LEU A 14 9.89 -35.50 18.76
C LEU A 14 8.65 -35.84 19.59
N SER A 15 8.40 -35.05 20.61
CA SER A 15 7.11 -34.99 21.30
C SER A 15 6.18 -34.04 20.56
N LEU A 16 5.16 -34.56 19.86
CA LEU A 16 4.04 -33.78 19.36
C LEU A 16 3.18 -33.36 20.57
N ALA A 17 3.25 -32.09 20.91
CA ALA A 17 2.26 -31.45 21.78
C ALA A 17 1.06 -31.02 20.90
N ALA A 18 -0.06 -31.75 21.00
CA ALA A 18 -1.34 -31.32 20.50
C ALA A 18 -1.85 -30.19 21.41
N CYS A 19 -1.96 -28.97 20.89
CA CYS A 19 -2.68 -27.90 21.56
C CYS A 19 -4.18 -28.11 21.33
N ASP A 20 -4.86 -28.60 22.37
CA ASP A 20 -6.32 -28.60 22.48
C ASP A 20 -6.75 -27.16 22.84
N THR A 21 -7.33 -26.43 21.87
CA THR A 21 -8.00 -25.16 22.12
C THR A 21 -9.45 -25.44 22.49
N GLY A 22 -9.68 -25.71 23.78
CA GLY A 22 -11.00 -25.95 24.35
C GLY A 22 -11.87 -24.69 24.34
N ASP A 23 -12.53 -24.36 23.24
CA ASP A 23 -13.55 -23.32 23.13
C ASP A 23 -15.00 -23.85 23.22
N GLY A 24 -15.17 -25.08 23.64
CA GLY A 24 -16.46 -25.63 24.09
C GLY A 24 -17.58 -25.66 23.04
N LYS A 25 -17.31 -25.44 21.76
CA LYS A 25 -18.31 -25.50 20.69
C LYS A 25 -18.28 -26.85 19.98
N GLN A 26 -19.17 -27.74 20.41
CA GLN A 26 -19.45 -28.97 19.66
C GLN A 26 -20.23 -28.59 18.39
N LEU A 27 -19.68 -28.93 17.23
CA LEU A 27 -20.40 -28.89 15.96
C LEU A 27 -21.50 -29.96 15.99
N ARG A 28 -22.75 -29.51 15.92
CA ARG A 28 -23.91 -30.38 15.81
C ARG A 28 -23.93 -31.01 14.42
N PRO A 29 -24.14 -32.34 14.28
CA PRO A 29 -24.30 -32.94 12.97
C PRO A 29 -25.53 -32.37 12.25
N VAL A 30 -25.39 -32.09 10.96
CA VAL A 30 -26.51 -31.64 10.11
C VAL A 30 -27.40 -32.80 9.89
N ASP A 31 -28.69 -32.65 10.26
CA ASP A 31 -29.74 -33.63 10.05
C ASP A 31 -30.10 -33.70 8.56
N PRO A 32 -29.99 -34.87 7.89
CA PRO A 32 -30.22 -34.99 6.44
C PRO A 32 -31.68 -34.83 5.98
N ASP A 33 -32.62 -34.62 6.92
CA ASP A 33 -34.04 -34.58 6.61
C ASP A 33 -34.70 -33.18 6.75
N SER A 34 -33.90 -32.10 6.80
CA SER A 34 -34.45 -30.73 6.80
C SER A 34 -34.82 -30.29 5.38
N THR A 35 -35.99 -30.68 4.95
CA THR A 35 -36.68 -30.13 3.76
C THR A 35 -37.08 -28.70 4.05
N THR A 36 -36.28 -27.73 3.59
CA THR A 36 -36.64 -26.30 3.62
C THR A 36 -37.77 -26.06 2.60
N THR A 37 -38.97 -25.86 3.09
CA THR A 37 -40.11 -25.36 2.33
C THR A 37 -39.77 -23.96 1.81
N SER A 38 -39.63 -23.86 0.45
CA SER A 38 -39.47 -22.58 -0.24
C SER A 38 -40.75 -21.76 -0.08
N THR A 39 -40.71 -20.73 0.76
CA THR A 39 -41.78 -19.73 0.83
C THR A 39 -41.66 -18.79 -0.35
N ALA A 40 -42.75 -18.73 -1.16
CA ALA A 40 -42.88 -17.88 -2.34
C ALA A 40 -42.56 -16.42 -2.04
N ALA A 41 -41.83 -15.79 -2.98
CA ALA A 41 -41.51 -14.34 -2.94
C ALA A 41 -42.81 -13.51 -2.98
N PRO A 42 -42.84 -12.39 -2.23
CA PRO A 42 -43.97 -11.46 -2.32
C PRO A 42 -43.94 -10.73 -3.69
N THR A 43 -45.10 -10.77 -4.38
CA THR A 43 -45.37 -9.95 -5.56
C THR A 43 -45.34 -8.48 -5.19
N ILE A 44 -44.42 -7.72 -5.79
CA ILE A 44 -44.38 -6.25 -5.67
C ILE A 44 -45.48 -5.67 -6.54
N ASP A 45 -46.45 -5.04 -5.90
CA ASP A 45 -47.50 -4.26 -6.54
C ASP A 45 -46.88 -3.00 -7.16
N THR A 46 -46.99 -2.86 -8.47
CA THR A 46 -46.50 -1.71 -9.25
C THR A 46 -47.48 -0.54 -9.10
N GLY A 47 -47.53 0.05 -7.91
CA GLY A 47 -48.22 1.32 -7.68
C GLY A 47 -47.44 2.49 -8.36
N ALA A 48 -48.15 3.20 -9.21
CA ALA A 48 -47.64 4.35 -9.94
C ALA A 48 -47.06 5.40 -8.96
N VAL A 49 -45.76 5.67 -9.10
CA VAL A 49 -45.09 6.78 -8.40
C VAL A 49 -45.42 8.09 -9.13
N PRO A 50 -45.92 9.13 -8.47
CA PRO A 50 -46.14 10.42 -9.07
C PRO A 50 -44.79 11.05 -9.44
N SER A 51 -44.64 11.49 -10.68
CA SER A 51 -43.47 12.24 -11.16
C SER A 51 -43.45 13.61 -10.48
N VAL A 52 -42.48 13.81 -9.60
CA VAL A 52 -42.16 15.15 -9.08
C VAL A 52 -41.17 15.77 -10.07
N PRO A 53 -41.44 16.96 -10.63
CA PRO A 53 -40.47 17.66 -11.46
C PRO A 53 -39.32 18.12 -10.55
N ILE A 54 -38.13 17.59 -10.75
CA ILE A 54 -36.89 18.09 -10.14
C ILE A 54 -36.42 19.24 -11.05
N ASP A 55 -36.85 20.45 -10.69
CA ASP A 55 -36.19 21.65 -11.18
C ASP A 55 -35.11 21.99 -10.17
N THR A 56 -33.88 21.64 -10.50
CA THR A 56 -32.71 22.18 -9.82
C THR A 56 -31.54 22.15 -10.79
N ALA A 57 -31.34 23.28 -11.42
CA ALA A 57 -30.05 23.62 -11.96
C ALA A 57 -29.05 23.67 -10.81
N VAL A 58 -28.27 22.61 -10.62
CA VAL A 58 -27.01 22.69 -9.92
C VAL A 58 -25.94 22.68 -10.99
N ASP A 59 -25.47 23.90 -11.27
CA ASP A 59 -24.26 24.14 -12.04
C ASP A 59 -23.07 23.60 -11.20
N GLY A 60 -22.88 22.30 -11.28
CA GLY A 60 -21.72 21.59 -10.84
C GLY A 60 -21.09 21.00 -12.08
N ALA A 61 -20.15 21.73 -12.67
CA ALA A 61 -19.33 21.20 -13.73
C ALA A 61 -18.58 19.95 -13.26
N GLN A 62 -19.28 18.83 -13.31
CA GLN A 62 -18.66 17.53 -13.34
C GLN A 62 -17.99 17.44 -14.70
N VAL A 63 -16.69 17.78 -14.72
CA VAL A 63 -15.84 17.48 -15.86
C VAL A 63 -15.87 15.96 -15.99
N ALA A 64 -16.74 15.48 -16.90
CA ALA A 64 -16.70 14.10 -17.33
C ALA A 64 -15.30 13.87 -17.87
N ALA A 65 -14.51 13.03 -17.19
CA ALA A 65 -13.23 12.58 -17.68
C ALA A 65 -13.49 11.91 -19.04
N GLU A 66 -12.99 12.50 -20.10
CA GLU A 66 -12.99 11.93 -21.44
C GLU A 66 -12.38 10.52 -21.35
N PRO A 67 -13.05 9.45 -21.83
CA PRO A 67 -12.46 8.13 -21.91
C PRO A 67 -11.43 8.12 -23.03
N GLY A 68 -10.16 8.44 -22.70
CA GLY A 68 -9.08 8.44 -23.67
C GLY A 68 -7.83 9.20 -23.26
N ALA A 69 -7.85 9.94 -22.15
CA ALA A 69 -6.68 10.61 -21.61
C ALA A 69 -6.50 10.28 -20.13
N ALA A 70 -6.51 8.99 -19.78
CA ALA A 70 -5.98 8.55 -18.50
C ALA A 70 -4.46 8.71 -18.53
N GLY A 71 -3.97 9.94 -18.30
CA GLY A 71 -2.55 10.18 -18.13
C GLY A 71 -2.02 9.40 -16.93
N PHE A 72 -0.71 9.22 -16.89
CA PHE A 72 -0.01 8.62 -15.77
C PHE A 72 -0.27 9.47 -14.53
N ARG A 73 -1.08 8.98 -13.59
CA ARG A 73 -1.58 9.70 -12.42
C ARG A 73 -1.45 8.87 -11.16
N LEU A 74 -1.15 9.56 -10.08
CA LEU A 74 -0.99 9.05 -8.74
C LEU A 74 -2.08 9.66 -7.84
N PHE A 75 -2.67 8.84 -6.96
CA PHE A 75 -3.68 9.26 -5.99
C PHE A 75 -3.33 8.71 -4.62
N ALA A 76 -3.43 9.54 -3.60
CA ALA A 76 -3.25 9.20 -2.17
C ALA A 76 -4.47 9.69 -1.38
N PRO A 77 -4.58 9.37 -0.06
CA PRO A 77 -5.66 9.86 0.78
C PRO A 77 -5.65 11.37 1.06
N TRP A 78 -4.85 12.12 0.33
CA TRP A 78 -4.81 13.59 0.38
C TRP A 78 -4.75 14.15 -1.04
N ALA A 79 -5.21 15.39 -1.20
CA ALA A 79 -5.10 16.12 -2.47
C ALA A 79 -3.71 16.79 -2.58
N GLU A 80 -3.34 17.22 -3.80
CA GLU A 80 -2.10 17.96 -4.04
C GLU A 80 -1.92 19.13 -3.06
N GLY A 81 -0.81 19.14 -2.32
CA GLY A 81 -0.47 20.15 -1.33
C GLY A 81 -1.30 20.14 -0.05
N ALA A 82 -2.26 19.23 0.10
CA ALA A 82 -3.12 19.16 1.27
C ALA A 82 -2.40 18.49 2.47
N PRO A 83 -2.91 18.68 3.70
CA PRO A 83 -2.39 17.99 4.88
C PRO A 83 -2.50 16.48 4.75
N ILE A 84 -1.43 15.78 5.13
CA ILE A 84 -1.40 14.34 5.30
C ILE A 84 -2.09 14.00 6.63
N ASP A 85 -2.99 13.02 6.64
CA ASP A 85 -3.67 12.58 7.86
C ASP A 85 -2.66 12.04 8.89
N ALA A 86 -2.84 12.40 10.15
CA ALA A 86 -1.98 11.97 11.26
C ALA A 86 -1.81 10.44 11.34
N ARG A 87 -2.78 9.68 10.85
CA ARG A 87 -2.73 8.21 10.80
C ARG A 87 -1.49 7.68 10.07
N TYR A 88 -1.02 8.38 9.04
CA TYR A 88 0.14 8.00 8.23
C TYR A 88 1.47 8.56 8.75
N THR A 89 1.46 9.19 9.92
CA THR A 89 2.58 9.94 10.49
C THR A 89 3.01 9.39 11.84
N CYS A 90 4.12 9.86 12.37
CA CYS A 90 4.61 9.48 13.71
C CYS A 90 3.68 9.88 14.87
N ASP A 91 2.67 10.69 14.63
CA ASP A 91 1.67 11.07 15.64
C ASP A 91 0.44 10.15 15.61
N GLY A 92 0.37 9.21 14.66
CA GLY A 92 -0.72 8.25 14.50
C GLY A 92 -0.26 6.80 14.45
N ASP A 93 -0.81 6.04 13.49
CA ASP A 93 -0.52 4.60 13.36
C ASP A 93 0.83 4.32 12.68
N ASP A 94 1.42 5.33 12.04
CA ASP A 94 2.68 5.26 11.29
C ASP A 94 2.69 4.14 10.23
N ILE A 95 1.63 4.04 9.46
CA ILE A 95 1.45 3.04 8.40
C ILE A 95 1.47 3.69 7.02
N SER A 96 1.91 2.94 6.00
CA SER A 96 1.88 3.43 4.62
C SER A 96 0.44 3.65 4.15
N PRO A 97 0.15 4.75 3.41
CA PRO A 97 -1.19 5.03 2.93
C PRO A 97 -1.63 4.06 1.83
N ALA A 98 -2.94 3.95 1.63
CA ALA A 98 -3.47 3.38 0.40
C ALA A 98 -3.15 4.32 -0.77
N ILE A 99 -2.54 3.78 -1.82
CA ILE A 99 -2.16 4.54 -3.02
C ILE A 99 -2.83 3.88 -4.22
N SER A 100 -3.37 4.68 -5.14
CA SER A 100 -3.89 4.17 -6.39
C SER A 100 -3.35 4.98 -7.57
N TRP A 101 -3.42 4.41 -8.76
CA TRP A 101 -2.89 5.05 -9.96
C TRP A 101 -3.68 4.69 -11.21
N SER A 102 -3.38 5.40 -12.29
CA SER A 102 -3.91 5.12 -13.62
C SER A 102 -2.86 5.43 -14.68
N GLY A 103 -3.00 4.77 -15.83
CA GLY A 103 -2.28 5.08 -17.05
C GLY A 103 -0.75 4.98 -17.01
N PRO A 104 -0.15 3.94 -16.41
CA PRO A 104 1.28 3.74 -16.58
C PRO A 104 1.65 3.75 -18.07
N PRO A 105 2.78 4.33 -18.47
CA PRO A 105 3.24 4.34 -19.86
C PRO A 105 3.30 2.94 -20.46
N ALA A 106 3.01 2.81 -21.74
CA ALA A 106 3.16 1.54 -22.44
C ALA A 106 4.62 1.05 -22.34
N GLY A 107 4.80 -0.22 -22.04
CA GLY A 107 6.12 -0.80 -21.84
C GLY A 107 6.64 -0.70 -20.39
N THR A 108 5.84 -0.22 -19.45
CA THR A 108 6.17 -0.32 -18.03
C THR A 108 6.25 -1.79 -17.63
N ILE A 109 7.37 -2.20 -17.07
CA ILE A 109 7.64 -3.56 -16.60
C ILE A 109 7.40 -3.66 -15.08
N GLU A 110 7.67 -2.56 -14.35
CA GLU A 110 7.58 -2.51 -12.90
C GLU A 110 7.22 -1.10 -12.46
N LEU A 111 6.56 -0.97 -11.31
CA LEU A 111 6.35 0.31 -10.65
C LEU A 111 7.18 0.38 -9.37
N ALA A 112 7.66 1.58 -9.06
CA ALA A 112 8.30 1.91 -7.80
C ALA A 112 7.70 3.19 -7.22
N PHE A 113 7.80 3.36 -5.90
CA PHE A 113 7.28 4.54 -5.20
C PHE A 113 8.30 5.04 -4.19
N SER A 114 8.29 6.35 -3.94
CA SER A 114 9.07 6.96 -2.87
C SER A 114 8.29 8.05 -2.16
N LEU A 115 8.57 8.26 -0.86
CA LEU A 115 8.19 9.44 -0.10
C LEU A 115 9.44 10.14 0.40
N VAL A 116 9.58 11.42 0.07
CA VAL A 116 10.74 12.25 0.41
C VAL A 116 10.28 13.55 1.07
N ASP A 117 10.89 13.93 2.19
CA ASP A 117 10.72 15.23 2.82
C ASP A 117 11.61 16.26 2.12
N GLU A 118 10.99 17.22 1.41
CA GLU A 118 11.68 18.28 0.70
C GLU A 118 12.08 19.47 1.60
N SER A 119 11.49 19.53 2.79
CA SER A 119 11.69 20.63 3.75
C SER A 119 12.77 20.33 4.78
N ALA A 120 13.15 19.05 4.92
CA ALA A 120 14.17 18.66 5.88
C ALA A 120 15.55 19.20 5.46
N ALA A 121 16.01 20.20 6.16
CA ALA A 121 17.36 20.76 5.99
C ALA A 121 18.40 19.84 6.62
N SER A 122 18.60 18.63 6.11
CA SER A 122 19.54 17.67 6.65
C SER A 122 20.74 17.41 5.74
N GLY A 123 21.49 18.47 5.39
CA GLY A 123 22.73 18.30 4.63
C GLY A 123 22.52 18.23 3.12
N GLU A 124 23.37 17.45 2.44
CA GLU A 124 23.41 17.36 0.97
C GLU A 124 22.42 16.34 0.39
N GLU A 125 21.87 15.45 1.24
CA GLU A 125 20.98 14.37 0.79
C GLU A 125 19.53 14.60 1.28
N PRO A 126 18.53 14.21 0.45
CA PRO A 126 17.13 14.30 0.83
C PRO A 126 16.81 13.32 1.97
N LEU A 127 15.84 13.68 2.82
CA LEU A 127 15.35 12.80 3.88
C LEU A 127 14.30 11.84 3.29
N VAL A 128 14.72 10.62 3.04
CA VAL A 128 13.86 9.59 2.43
C VAL A 128 13.10 8.85 3.51
N HIS A 129 11.76 8.92 3.43
CA HIS A 129 10.84 8.28 4.35
C HIS A 129 10.46 6.87 3.93
N TRP A 130 10.41 6.61 2.62
CA TRP A 130 9.99 5.33 2.07
C TRP A 130 10.45 5.17 0.63
N VAL A 131 10.87 3.95 0.28
CA VAL A 131 11.04 3.50 -1.11
C VAL A 131 10.56 2.06 -1.18
N ILE A 132 9.76 1.77 -2.19
CA ILE A 132 9.31 0.42 -2.55
C ILE A 132 9.45 0.23 -4.06
N ALA A 133 9.92 -0.94 -4.48
CA ALA A 133 10.05 -1.34 -5.88
C ALA A 133 9.53 -2.77 -6.08
N GLY A 134 9.40 -3.24 -7.31
CA GLY A 134 8.87 -4.57 -7.60
C GLY A 134 7.34 -4.63 -7.60
N VAL A 135 6.66 -3.50 -7.76
CA VAL A 135 5.18 -3.48 -7.82
C VAL A 135 4.74 -3.80 -9.25
N ASP A 136 3.81 -4.76 -9.39
CA ASP A 136 3.28 -5.15 -10.68
C ASP A 136 2.47 -3.99 -11.31
N PRO A 137 2.76 -3.55 -12.54
CA PRO A 137 2.00 -2.50 -13.21
C PRO A 137 0.54 -2.91 -13.54
N ALA A 138 0.22 -4.21 -13.49
CA ALA A 138 -1.15 -4.70 -13.61
C ALA A 138 -2.00 -4.45 -12.35
N ASP A 139 -1.37 -4.22 -11.20
CA ASP A 139 -2.06 -3.73 -10.01
C ASP A 139 -2.56 -2.32 -10.24
N VAL A 140 -3.60 -1.94 -9.52
CA VAL A 140 -4.22 -0.61 -9.61
C VAL A 140 -4.09 0.18 -8.30
N SER A 141 -3.58 -0.46 -7.26
CA SER A 141 -3.41 0.17 -5.95
C SER A 141 -2.46 -0.61 -5.03
N LEU A 142 -1.84 0.11 -4.09
CA LEU A 142 -1.26 -0.43 -2.87
C LEU A 142 -2.31 -0.36 -1.75
N ILE A 143 -2.40 -1.43 -0.98
CA ILE A 143 -3.28 -1.48 0.19
C ILE A 143 -2.55 -0.85 1.38
N GLU A 144 -3.27 -0.06 2.16
CA GLU A 144 -2.77 0.58 3.37
C GLU A 144 -2.05 -0.42 4.29
N GLY A 145 -0.84 -0.07 4.71
CA GLY A 145 -0.01 -0.87 5.63
C GLY A 145 0.47 -2.20 5.07
N GLN A 146 0.31 -2.48 3.77
CA GLN A 146 0.70 -3.74 3.17
C GLN A 146 1.81 -3.57 2.12
N VAL A 147 2.65 -4.59 2.02
CA VAL A 147 3.67 -4.73 0.97
C VAL A 147 3.17 -5.77 -0.02
N PRO A 148 3.06 -5.45 -1.32
CA PRO A 148 2.69 -6.43 -2.34
C PRO A 148 3.67 -7.61 -2.39
N LEU A 149 3.16 -8.76 -2.79
CA LEU A 149 4.00 -9.94 -2.96
C LEU A 149 5.06 -9.69 -4.05
N GLY A 150 6.31 -9.93 -3.72
CA GLY A 150 7.44 -9.72 -4.63
C GLY A 150 8.03 -8.31 -4.60
N ALA A 151 7.34 -7.33 -4.00
CA ALA A 151 7.91 -6.02 -3.80
C ALA A 151 8.98 -6.03 -2.69
N VAL A 152 9.95 -5.14 -2.83
CA VAL A 152 11.06 -4.93 -1.90
C VAL A 152 11.03 -3.50 -1.36
N GLN A 153 11.49 -3.30 -0.15
CA GLN A 153 11.53 -1.99 0.50
C GLN A 153 12.96 -1.60 0.89
N ALA A 154 13.28 -0.33 0.76
CA ALA A 154 14.56 0.21 1.20
C ALA A 154 14.65 0.33 2.71
N THR A 155 15.88 0.34 3.21
CA THR A 155 16.22 0.94 4.51
C THR A 155 16.27 2.45 4.33
N ASN A 156 15.33 3.16 4.95
CA ASN A 156 15.11 4.59 4.81
C ASN A 156 16.12 5.44 5.62
N SER A 157 16.01 6.76 5.56
CA SER A 157 16.93 7.69 6.26
C SER A 157 16.86 7.58 7.81
N PHE A 158 15.88 6.86 8.35
CA PHE A 158 15.73 6.59 9.79
C PHE A 158 16.29 5.22 10.20
N ASN A 159 17.02 4.52 9.30
CA ASN A 159 17.49 3.15 9.47
C ASN A 159 16.37 2.13 9.72
N THR A 160 15.20 2.38 9.15
CA THR A 160 14.04 1.48 9.20
C THR A 160 13.78 0.93 7.81
N ALA A 161 13.57 -0.38 7.68
CA ALA A 161 13.11 -0.98 6.44
C ALA A 161 11.62 -0.65 6.24
N GLY A 162 11.31 -0.04 5.08
CA GLY A 162 9.93 0.31 4.73
C GLY A 162 9.52 1.72 5.15
N TRP A 163 8.23 1.85 5.47
CA TRP A 163 7.61 3.14 5.78
C TRP A 163 8.06 3.69 7.13
N THR A 164 8.37 4.98 7.13
CA THR A 164 8.42 5.85 8.31
C THR A 164 7.70 7.13 7.94
N GLY A 165 6.61 7.44 8.60
CA GLY A 165 5.74 8.56 8.26
C GLY A 165 6.34 9.92 8.52
N PRO A 166 5.72 10.98 8.00
CA PRO A 166 6.06 12.36 8.31
C PRO A 166 6.20 12.61 9.80
N CYS A 167 7.34 13.20 10.20
CA CYS A 167 7.63 13.48 11.60
C CYS A 167 8.48 14.75 11.76
N PRO A 168 7.99 15.93 11.33
CA PRO A 168 8.74 17.18 11.44
C PRO A 168 8.91 17.56 12.90
N PRO A 169 9.97 18.31 13.27
CA PRO A 169 10.15 18.80 14.63
C PRO A 169 8.98 19.67 15.08
N PRO A 170 8.48 19.50 16.32
CA PRO A 170 7.36 20.31 16.82
C PRO A 170 7.65 21.80 16.77
N GLY A 171 6.64 22.58 16.35
CA GLY A 171 6.73 24.04 16.29
C GLY A 171 7.45 24.61 15.07
N GLN A 172 7.94 23.77 14.16
CA GLN A 172 8.43 24.22 12.85
C GLN A 172 7.27 24.47 11.88
N PRO A 173 7.49 25.22 10.77
CA PRO A 173 6.55 25.30 9.68
C PRO A 173 6.22 23.91 9.14
N ALA A 174 5.08 23.78 8.45
CA ALA A 174 4.71 22.53 7.81
C ALA A 174 5.80 22.10 6.81
N HIS A 175 6.22 20.85 6.89
CA HIS A 175 7.10 20.23 5.90
C HIS A 175 6.30 19.77 4.69
N VAL A 176 6.94 19.77 3.53
CA VAL A 176 6.39 19.28 2.26
C VAL A 176 6.98 17.90 1.98
N TYR A 177 6.10 16.95 1.74
CA TYR A 177 6.45 15.55 1.44
C TYR A 177 6.04 15.24 0.00
N ARG A 178 7.00 14.79 -0.81
CA ARG A 178 6.74 14.39 -2.19
C ARG A 178 6.61 12.87 -2.27
N LEU A 179 5.43 12.42 -2.65
CA LEU A 179 5.16 11.05 -3.04
C LEU A 179 5.35 10.93 -4.56
N THR A 180 6.29 10.11 -5.00
CA THR A 180 6.57 9.90 -6.42
C THR A 180 6.32 8.45 -6.79
N MET A 181 5.68 8.21 -7.94
CA MET A 181 5.55 6.92 -8.59
C MET A 181 6.38 6.91 -9.87
N TYR A 182 7.18 5.88 -10.04
CA TYR A 182 8.06 5.68 -11.19
C TYR A 182 7.57 4.49 -12.01
N ALA A 183 7.57 4.65 -13.34
CA ALA A 183 7.31 3.59 -14.30
C ALA A 183 8.66 3.09 -14.84
N LEU A 184 9.04 1.86 -14.50
CA LEU A 184 10.34 1.30 -14.84
C LEU A 184 10.25 0.53 -16.16
N SER A 185 11.26 0.70 -17.03
CA SER A 185 11.36 0.05 -18.35
C SER A 185 11.94 -1.37 -18.29
N GLN A 186 12.40 -1.79 -17.11
CA GLN A 186 12.95 -3.12 -16.83
C GLN A 186 12.72 -3.46 -15.36
N GLN A 187 12.96 -4.73 -14.99
CA GLN A 187 12.94 -5.12 -13.57
C GLN A 187 14.11 -4.48 -12.83
N SER A 188 13.84 -4.05 -11.61
CA SER A 188 14.83 -3.32 -10.81
C SER A 188 15.93 -4.22 -10.25
N GLU A 189 15.70 -5.52 -10.08
CA GLU A 189 16.63 -6.46 -9.43
C GLU A 189 17.16 -5.96 -8.07
N LEU A 190 16.43 -5.05 -7.42
CA LEU A 190 16.82 -4.48 -6.13
C LEU A 190 16.60 -5.49 -5.00
N ALA A 191 17.49 -5.44 -4.01
CA ALA A 191 17.38 -6.29 -2.83
C ALA A 191 16.57 -5.58 -1.74
N ASP A 192 15.77 -6.36 -1.00
CA ASP A 192 15.07 -5.86 0.19
C ASP A 192 16.09 -5.35 1.22
N GLY A 193 15.83 -4.18 1.79
CA GLY A 193 16.70 -3.53 2.77
C GLY A 193 17.92 -2.78 2.18
N SER A 194 18.06 -2.67 0.86
CA SER A 194 19.07 -1.76 0.25
C SER A 194 18.91 -0.34 0.75
N ALA A 195 19.99 0.46 0.74
CA ALA A 195 19.91 1.86 1.15
C ALA A 195 18.94 2.66 0.25
N ALA A 196 18.12 3.52 0.85
CA ALA A 196 17.06 4.22 0.10
C ALA A 196 17.62 5.11 -1.00
N GLN A 197 18.75 5.80 -0.76
CA GLN A 197 19.36 6.64 -1.79
C GLN A 197 19.88 5.80 -2.96
N GLU A 198 20.52 4.67 -2.68
CA GLU A 198 20.99 3.75 -3.73
C GLU A 198 19.82 3.21 -4.58
N MET A 199 18.69 2.84 -3.92
CA MET A 199 17.49 2.43 -4.64
C MET A 199 16.94 3.56 -5.52
N LEU A 200 16.88 4.79 -5.00
CA LEU A 200 16.36 5.94 -5.75
C LEU A 200 17.22 6.27 -6.96
N ASP A 201 18.54 6.27 -6.81
CA ASP A 201 19.47 6.53 -7.91
C ASP A 201 19.30 5.49 -9.03
N TYR A 202 19.20 4.22 -8.67
CA TYR A 202 18.98 3.15 -9.63
C TYR A 202 17.60 3.23 -10.30
N ILE A 203 16.54 3.50 -9.52
CA ILE A 203 15.17 3.70 -10.02
C ILE A 203 15.15 4.86 -11.04
N ALA A 204 15.84 5.96 -10.75
CA ALA A 204 15.91 7.11 -11.64
C ALA A 204 16.56 6.75 -12.98
N ASP A 205 17.63 5.94 -12.97
CA ASP A 205 18.36 5.53 -14.16
C ASP A 205 17.53 4.65 -15.13
N ILE A 206 16.63 3.81 -14.58
CA ILE A 206 15.81 2.87 -15.38
C ILE A 206 14.36 3.35 -15.59
N SER A 207 14.00 4.51 -15.05
CA SER A 207 12.65 5.08 -15.16
C SER A 207 12.36 5.58 -16.57
N ALA A 208 11.24 5.14 -17.15
CA ALA A 208 10.68 5.64 -18.40
C ALA A 208 9.76 6.86 -18.20
N GLY A 209 9.38 7.14 -16.97
CA GLY A 209 8.55 8.28 -16.59
C GLY A 209 8.12 8.22 -15.14
N SER A 210 7.69 9.36 -14.62
CA SER A 210 7.20 9.47 -13.25
C SER A 210 5.99 10.40 -13.15
N THR A 211 5.27 10.28 -12.05
CA THR A 211 4.23 11.21 -11.62
C THR A 211 4.32 11.39 -10.11
N GLU A 212 3.94 12.56 -9.64
CA GLU A 212 4.12 12.92 -8.23
C GLU A 212 2.87 13.58 -7.66
N LEU A 213 2.78 13.56 -6.35
CA LEU A 213 1.76 14.22 -5.54
C LEU A 213 2.44 14.72 -4.26
N THR A 214 2.24 15.98 -3.91
CA THR A 214 2.75 16.52 -2.66
C THR A 214 1.70 16.48 -1.56
N GLY A 215 2.18 16.41 -0.31
CA GLY A 215 1.37 16.58 0.88
C GLY A 215 2.13 17.37 1.92
N THR A 216 1.45 17.89 2.93
CA THR A 216 2.08 18.67 4.01
C THR A 216 1.79 18.04 5.37
N TYR A 217 2.72 18.20 6.30
CA TYR A 217 2.47 17.83 7.70
C TYR A 217 3.21 18.78 8.65
N GLN A 218 2.58 19.09 9.78
CA GLN A 218 3.10 19.94 10.83
C GLN A 218 2.77 19.35 12.20
N ARG A 219 3.68 19.52 13.14
CA ARG A 219 3.49 19.10 14.54
C ARG A 219 3.42 20.30 15.48
#